data_02d3f3fdd69c9f931b0c64f4c74be7f1
#
_entry.id   02d3f3fdd69c9f931b0c64f4c74be7f1
#
_cell.length_a   1.000
_cell.length_b   1.000
_cell.length_c   1.000
_cell.angle_alpha   90.00
_cell.angle_beta   90.00
_cell.angle_gamma   90.00
#
_symmetry.space_group_name_H-M   'P 1'
#
loop_
_entity.id
_entity.type
_entity.pdbx_description
1 polymer ?
#
loop_
_entity_poly.entity_id
_entity_poly.type
_entity_poly.pdbx_seq_one_letter_code
_entity_poly.pdbx_strand_id
1 'polypeptide(L)'
;MSDVRLIIERAGLSWLIDRGVRGWAQYGLPEGGPLDERAALAAWAWTGRTDGGKPWWLEIGPLPFVLRISQPMRVVLLGAVREVRLSGEALPVSAGGVLGCCFQARSGATLRLGPAPSCGPTYLTAQADLADPADDGLHHRGPMARRMADGDTVALRLTDTPSAAGRKLILLGTRVAQYVQVPKDDVPLRFMAGPEYEAIRQNVHGVDGAVELRGEPVWRFGVSLQMDRQAVRLTPPQGDCEWRMSTVSLAESSPTVTGLIQWPTGGRPMILRPDRQTMGGYPRLGSVIAADWRRLAWLKPGGSLVLRPVDRVEAMRAYGQEERVDRLLQQLLRLAGTAGD
;
A
#
# COMPACT_ATOMS: atom_id res chain seq x y z
N MET A 1 -25.33 -11.56 -18.95
CA MET A 1 -23.99 -11.91 -18.42
C MET A 1 -24.17 -12.17 -16.95
N SER A 2 -23.84 -13.35 -16.44
CA SER A 2 -23.97 -13.67 -15.01
C SER A 2 -22.84 -13.00 -14.23
N ASP A 3 -23.19 -12.25 -13.17
CA ASP A 3 -22.21 -11.62 -12.31
C ASP A 3 -21.39 -12.69 -11.57
N VAL A 4 -20.06 -12.54 -11.60
CA VAL A 4 -19.15 -13.33 -10.77
C VAL A 4 -19.11 -12.71 -9.39
N ARG A 5 -19.08 -13.55 -8.35
CA ARG A 5 -18.97 -13.08 -6.98
C ARG A 5 -17.73 -13.61 -6.31
N LEU A 6 -16.97 -12.73 -5.67
CA LEU A 6 -15.95 -13.07 -4.69
C LEU A 6 -16.62 -12.99 -3.30
N ILE A 7 -16.75 -14.12 -2.63
CA ILE A 7 -17.39 -14.22 -1.32
C ILE A 7 -16.28 -14.30 -0.28
N ILE A 8 -16.22 -13.32 0.61
CA ILE A 8 -15.21 -13.22 1.66
C ILE A 8 -15.60 -14.15 2.81
N GLU A 9 -14.95 -15.29 2.94
CA GLU A 9 -15.18 -16.22 4.03
C GLU A 9 -14.41 -15.84 5.30
N ARG A 10 -13.23 -15.21 5.14
CA ARG A 10 -12.43 -14.64 6.22
C ARG A 10 -11.72 -13.38 5.72
N ALA A 11 -12.14 -12.25 6.22
CA ALA A 11 -11.64 -10.95 5.76
C ALA A 11 -10.24 -10.59 6.30
N GLY A 12 -9.90 -11.04 7.50
CA GLY A 12 -8.66 -10.61 8.17
C GLY A 12 -8.58 -9.08 8.25
N LEU A 13 -7.49 -8.51 7.76
CA LEU A 13 -7.33 -7.08 7.51
C LEU A 13 -7.31 -6.87 5.99
N SER A 14 -8.46 -6.60 5.39
CA SER A 14 -8.56 -6.39 3.95
C SER A 14 -9.52 -5.26 3.60
N TRP A 15 -9.27 -4.66 2.43
CA TRP A 15 -10.05 -3.54 1.91
C TRP A 15 -10.27 -3.72 0.41
N LEU A 16 -11.49 -3.40 -0.03
CA LEU A 16 -11.76 -3.15 -1.44
C LEU A 16 -11.36 -1.71 -1.74
N ILE A 17 -10.48 -1.52 -2.69
CA ILE A 17 -9.92 -0.22 -3.05
C ILE A 17 -9.91 -0.04 -4.56
N ASP A 18 -9.91 1.21 -4.97
CA ASP A 18 -9.64 1.64 -6.34
C ASP A 18 -8.30 2.41 -6.41
N ARG A 19 -8.08 3.14 -7.49
CA ARG A 19 -6.88 3.95 -7.70
C ARG A 19 -6.79 5.18 -6.78
N GLY A 20 -7.88 5.51 -6.09
CA GLY A 20 -8.04 6.76 -5.39
C GLY A 20 -8.31 7.96 -6.33
N VAL A 21 -8.62 9.11 -5.76
CA VAL A 21 -9.00 10.32 -6.51
C VAL A 21 -8.23 11.52 -5.98
N ARG A 22 -7.46 12.16 -6.86
CA ARG A 22 -6.75 13.40 -6.53
C ARG A 22 -7.65 14.63 -6.78
N GLY A 23 -7.39 15.72 -6.04
CA GLY A 23 -8.07 17.01 -6.23
C GLY A 23 -9.37 17.19 -5.45
N TRP A 24 -9.79 16.23 -4.62
CA TRP A 24 -11.03 16.30 -3.84
C TRP A 24 -10.79 16.63 -2.35
N ALA A 25 -9.55 16.82 -1.94
CA ALA A 25 -9.20 17.14 -0.55
C ALA A 25 -9.89 18.41 -0.02
N GLN A 26 -10.15 19.39 -0.89
CA GLN A 26 -10.91 20.61 -0.56
C GLN A 26 -12.36 20.34 -0.13
N TYR A 27 -12.93 19.19 -0.50
CA TYR A 27 -14.26 18.75 -0.08
C TYR A 27 -14.22 17.77 1.10
N GLY A 28 -13.06 17.63 1.76
CA GLY A 28 -12.87 16.73 2.89
C GLY A 28 -12.64 15.26 2.51
N LEU A 29 -12.48 14.95 1.21
CA LEU A 29 -12.24 13.59 0.73
C LEU A 29 -10.74 13.32 0.58
N PRO A 30 -10.18 12.32 1.30
CA PRO A 30 -8.78 11.92 1.14
C PRO A 30 -8.52 11.33 -0.24
N GLU A 31 -7.25 11.25 -0.64
CA GLU A 31 -6.89 10.68 -1.93
C GLU A 31 -7.25 9.20 -2.05
N GLY A 32 -7.15 8.43 -0.96
CA GLY A 32 -7.38 6.99 -0.99
C GLY A 32 -6.33 6.25 -1.83
N GLY A 33 -6.74 5.14 -2.43
CA GLY A 33 -5.87 4.31 -3.27
C GLY A 33 -5.03 3.29 -2.49
N PRO A 34 -4.15 2.54 -3.18
CA PRO A 34 -3.33 1.50 -2.58
C PRO A 34 -2.23 2.07 -1.69
N LEU A 35 -1.85 1.31 -0.65
CA LEU A 35 -0.70 1.64 0.20
C LEU A 35 0.62 1.48 -0.56
N ASP A 36 0.77 0.43 -1.38
CA ASP A 36 1.88 0.24 -2.33
C ASP A 36 1.34 0.32 -3.76
N GLU A 37 1.33 1.55 -4.32
CA GLU A 37 0.79 1.82 -5.66
C GLU A 37 1.52 1.01 -6.74
N ARG A 38 2.84 0.81 -6.61
CA ARG A 38 3.62 0.01 -7.56
C ARG A 38 3.14 -1.43 -7.63
N ALA A 39 3.00 -2.10 -6.49
CA ALA A 39 2.55 -3.48 -6.44
C ALA A 39 1.10 -3.62 -6.95
N ALA A 40 0.23 -2.68 -6.59
CA ALA A 40 -1.16 -2.67 -7.06
C ALA A 40 -1.25 -2.49 -8.58
N LEU A 41 -0.59 -1.46 -9.14
CA LEU A 41 -0.60 -1.21 -10.58
C LEU A 41 0.10 -2.32 -11.37
N ALA A 42 1.14 -2.93 -10.81
CA ALA A 42 1.78 -4.10 -11.39
C ALA A 42 0.82 -5.30 -11.46
N ALA A 43 0.07 -5.57 -10.38
CA ALA A 43 -0.94 -6.62 -10.38
C ALA A 43 -2.02 -6.36 -11.44
N TRP A 44 -2.51 -5.13 -11.55
CA TRP A 44 -3.47 -4.74 -12.58
C TRP A 44 -2.92 -4.90 -14.00
N ALA A 45 -1.71 -4.41 -14.26
CA ALA A 45 -1.07 -4.54 -15.56
C ALA A 45 -0.92 -6.01 -15.98
N TRP A 46 -0.69 -6.92 -15.02
CA TRP A 46 -0.54 -8.35 -15.28
C TRP A 46 -1.86 -9.06 -15.61
N THR A 47 -3.01 -8.43 -15.41
CA THR A 47 -4.28 -8.96 -15.95
C THR A 47 -4.30 -8.95 -17.47
N GLY A 48 -3.44 -8.18 -18.13
CA GLY A 48 -3.38 -8.04 -19.59
C GLY A 48 -4.44 -7.08 -20.15
N ARG A 49 -5.20 -6.38 -19.30
CA ARG A 49 -6.27 -5.45 -19.75
C ARG A 49 -5.69 -4.23 -20.45
N THR A 50 -6.25 -3.94 -21.64
CA THR A 50 -5.93 -2.78 -22.47
C THR A 50 -7.14 -1.91 -22.78
N ASP A 51 -8.32 -2.31 -22.31
CA ASP A 51 -9.64 -1.74 -22.63
C ASP A 51 -9.98 -0.45 -21.85
N GLY A 52 -9.04 0.07 -21.04
CA GLY A 52 -9.26 1.27 -20.24
C GLY A 52 -10.15 1.08 -19.00
N GLY A 53 -10.42 -0.18 -18.61
CA GLY A 53 -11.20 -0.50 -17.42
C GLY A 53 -10.64 0.16 -16.15
N LYS A 54 -11.51 0.42 -15.17
CA LYS A 54 -11.13 1.05 -13.91
C LYS A 54 -10.41 0.03 -13.00
N PRO A 55 -9.17 0.31 -12.55
CA PRO A 55 -8.45 -0.57 -11.64
C PRO A 55 -9.15 -0.69 -10.28
N TRP A 56 -9.20 -1.92 -9.78
CA TRP A 56 -9.66 -2.24 -8.44
C TRP A 56 -8.82 -3.36 -7.84
N TRP A 57 -8.74 -3.40 -6.52
CA TRP A 57 -8.00 -4.43 -5.79
C TRP A 57 -8.68 -4.79 -4.47
N LEU A 58 -8.54 -6.03 -4.07
CA LEU A 58 -8.56 -6.37 -2.66
C LEU A 58 -7.12 -6.19 -2.13
N GLU A 59 -6.92 -5.19 -1.29
CA GLU A 59 -5.69 -4.97 -0.54
C GLU A 59 -5.77 -5.77 0.74
N ILE A 60 -4.91 -6.78 0.88
CA ILE A 60 -4.95 -7.78 1.94
C ILE A 60 -3.73 -7.56 2.84
N GLY A 61 -3.96 -7.20 4.09
CA GLY A 61 -2.95 -7.01 5.13
C GLY A 61 -2.35 -8.33 5.64
N PRO A 62 -1.58 -8.29 6.73
CA PRO A 62 -0.77 -9.43 7.16
C PRO A 62 -1.54 -10.62 7.72
N LEU A 63 -2.80 -10.47 8.10
CA LEU A 63 -3.61 -11.54 8.68
C LEU A 63 -4.06 -12.57 7.64
N PRO A 64 -4.40 -13.81 8.07
CA PRO A 64 -4.97 -14.81 7.17
C PRO A 64 -6.26 -14.32 6.51
N PHE A 65 -6.42 -14.67 5.23
CA PHE A 65 -7.54 -14.27 4.39
C PHE A 65 -8.08 -15.46 3.61
N VAL A 66 -9.41 -15.57 3.45
CA VAL A 66 -10.06 -16.64 2.69
C VAL A 66 -11.20 -16.06 1.88
N LEU A 67 -11.23 -16.39 0.60
CA LEU A 67 -12.35 -16.08 -0.28
C LEU A 67 -12.75 -17.28 -1.14
N ARG A 68 -14.03 -17.30 -1.55
CA ARG A 68 -14.58 -18.25 -2.51
C ARG A 68 -14.97 -17.53 -3.81
N ILE A 69 -14.66 -18.15 -4.93
CA ILE A 69 -14.87 -17.63 -6.27
C ILE A 69 -16.07 -18.36 -6.87
N SER A 70 -17.14 -17.65 -7.20
CA SER A 70 -18.41 -18.28 -7.62
C SER A 70 -18.38 -18.86 -9.03
N GLN A 71 -17.56 -18.28 -9.93
CA GLN A 71 -17.45 -18.70 -11.34
C GLN A 71 -16.00 -18.69 -11.80
N PRO A 72 -15.65 -19.38 -12.91
CA PRO A 72 -14.29 -19.38 -13.39
C PRO A 72 -13.81 -17.99 -13.74
N MET A 73 -12.60 -17.63 -13.28
CA MET A 73 -11.96 -16.35 -13.60
C MET A 73 -10.46 -16.40 -13.48
N ARG A 74 -9.78 -15.48 -14.17
CA ARG A 74 -8.34 -15.26 -14.04
C ARG A 74 -8.07 -14.31 -12.89
N VAL A 75 -7.21 -14.72 -11.95
CA VAL A 75 -6.86 -13.97 -10.74
C VAL A 75 -5.36 -13.69 -10.73
N VAL A 76 -4.99 -12.48 -10.33
CA VAL A 76 -3.61 -12.06 -10.11
C VAL A 76 -3.42 -11.75 -8.63
N LEU A 77 -2.35 -12.28 -8.05
CA LEU A 77 -1.85 -11.96 -6.71
C LEU A 77 -0.45 -11.37 -6.82
N LEU A 78 -0.21 -10.24 -6.15
CA LEU A 78 1.12 -9.61 -6.07
C LEU A 78 1.32 -8.91 -4.74
N GLY A 79 2.49 -9.05 -4.11
CA GLY A 79 2.83 -8.32 -2.88
C GLY A 79 3.61 -9.15 -1.86
N ALA A 80 3.18 -9.10 -0.60
CA ALA A 80 3.86 -9.74 0.52
C ALA A 80 3.89 -11.26 0.39
N VAL A 81 5.05 -11.87 0.65
CA VAL A 81 5.21 -13.34 0.63
C VAL A 81 4.37 -13.98 1.72
N ARG A 82 3.60 -14.98 1.33
CA ARG A 82 2.76 -15.80 2.21
C ARG A 82 2.43 -17.13 1.57
N GLU A 83 1.97 -18.07 2.36
CA GLU A 83 1.40 -19.30 1.83
C GLU A 83 0.11 -18.99 1.05
N VAL A 84 -0.03 -19.60 -0.13
CA VAL A 84 -1.25 -19.51 -0.96
C VAL A 84 -1.74 -20.92 -1.26
N ARG A 85 -3.01 -21.18 -0.97
CA ARG A 85 -3.69 -22.44 -1.33
C ARG A 85 -4.92 -22.17 -2.18
N LEU A 86 -5.07 -22.91 -3.26
CA LEU A 86 -6.26 -22.88 -4.12
C LEU A 86 -6.95 -24.23 -4.01
N SER A 87 -8.17 -24.26 -3.48
CA SER A 87 -8.96 -25.48 -3.25
C SER A 87 -8.18 -26.59 -2.53
N GLY A 88 -7.40 -26.20 -1.51
CA GLY A 88 -6.58 -27.09 -0.68
C GLY A 88 -5.16 -27.34 -1.20
N GLU A 89 -4.89 -27.15 -2.49
CA GLU A 89 -3.55 -27.34 -3.06
C GLU A 89 -2.68 -26.09 -2.85
N ALA A 90 -1.44 -26.27 -2.39
CA ALA A 90 -0.46 -25.21 -2.27
C ALA A 90 -0.01 -24.73 -3.66
N LEU A 91 0.01 -23.42 -3.88
CA LEU A 91 0.57 -22.84 -5.10
C LEU A 91 2.04 -22.43 -4.85
N PRO A 92 2.96 -22.72 -5.78
CA PRO A 92 4.28 -22.13 -5.77
C PRO A 92 4.14 -20.64 -6.14
N VAL A 93 4.49 -19.75 -5.23
CA VAL A 93 4.05 -18.35 -5.37
C VAL A 93 5.15 -17.32 -5.20
N SER A 94 6.37 -17.74 -4.90
CA SER A 94 7.42 -16.76 -4.59
C SER A 94 8.61 -16.90 -5.53
N ALA A 95 9.02 -15.78 -6.10
CA ALA A 95 10.29 -15.60 -6.73
C ALA A 95 10.97 -14.36 -6.20
N GLY A 96 12.24 -14.44 -5.80
CA GLY A 96 13.01 -13.26 -5.36
C GLY A 96 12.45 -12.51 -4.15
N GLY A 97 11.77 -13.20 -3.20
CA GLY A 97 11.25 -12.58 -1.98
C GLY A 97 9.92 -11.82 -2.15
N VAL A 98 9.22 -12.02 -3.26
CA VAL A 98 7.91 -11.40 -3.55
C VAL A 98 6.90 -12.49 -3.90
N LEU A 99 5.68 -12.37 -3.38
CA LEU A 99 4.53 -13.11 -3.90
C LEU A 99 4.17 -12.55 -5.28
N GLY A 100 4.10 -13.40 -6.29
CA GLY A 100 3.62 -13.00 -7.61
C GLY A 100 3.16 -14.20 -8.42
N CYS A 101 1.84 -14.33 -8.60
CA CYS A 101 1.25 -15.37 -9.43
C CYS A 101 -0.04 -14.90 -10.11
N CYS A 102 -0.25 -15.44 -11.31
CA CYS A 102 -1.49 -15.33 -12.07
C CYS A 102 -2.01 -16.74 -12.34
N PHE A 103 -3.28 -17.01 -12.07
CA PHE A 103 -3.86 -18.34 -12.24
C PHE A 103 -5.32 -18.29 -12.64
N GLN A 104 -5.80 -19.37 -13.25
CA GLN A 104 -7.21 -19.58 -13.57
C GLN A 104 -7.89 -20.29 -12.39
N ALA A 105 -8.82 -19.65 -11.74
CA ALA A 105 -9.69 -20.27 -10.74
C ALA A 105 -10.89 -20.95 -11.39
N ARG A 106 -11.35 -22.07 -10.84
CA ARG A 106 -12.59 -22.76 -11.24
C ARG A 106 -13.77 -22.23 -10.45
N SER A 107 -14.99 -22.52 -10.92
CA SER A 107 -16.20 -22.28 -10.15
C SER A 107 -16.13 -22.98 -8.78
N GLY A 108 -16.52 -22.26 -7.72
CA GLY A 108 -16.52 -22.74 -6.35
C GLY A 108 -15.12 -22.84 -5.71
N ALA A 109 -14.05 -22.43 -6.41
CA ALA A 109 -12.70 -22.49 -5.88
C ALA A 109 -12.55 -21.61 -4.64
N THR A 110 -11.90 -22.15 -3.60
CA THR A 110 -11.55 -21.42 -2.38
C THR A 110 -10.07 -21.04 -2.42
N LEU A 111 -9.79 -19.73 -2.34
CA LEU A 111 -8.44 -19.18 -2.19
C LEU A 111 -8.16 -18.88 -0.73
N ARG A 112 -7.09 -19.46 -0.19
CA ARG A 112 -6.62 -19.23 1.18
C ARG A 112 -5.24 -18.60 1.15
N LEU A 113 -5.09 -17.49 1.86
CA LEU A 113 -3.83 -16.80 2.07
C LEU A 113 -3.44 -16.93 3.54
N GLY A 114 -2.26 -17.47 3.82
CA GLY A 114 -1.68 -17.51 5.16
C GLY A 114 -1.27 -16.12 5.67
N PRO A 115 -0.70 -16.00 6.87
CA PRO A 115 -0.18 -14.75 7.38
C PRO A 115 1.01 -14.27 6.53
N ALA A 116 1.23 -12.93 6.46
CA ALA A 116 2.39 -12.33 5.81
C ALA A 116 3.41 -11.85 6.86
N PRO A 117 4.55 -12.52 7.02
CA PRO A 117 5.55 -12.14 8.02
C PRO A 117 6.15 -10.74 7.81
N SER A 118 6.18 -10.27 6.57
CA SER A 118 6.68 -8.93 6.21
C SER A 118 5.75 -7.78 6.57
N CYS A 119 4.53 -8.07 7.04
CA CYS A 119 3.47 -7.08 7.33
C CYS A 119 3.03 -6.21 6.14
N GLY A 120 3.62 -6.36 4.96
CA GLY A 120 3.23 -5.62 3.76
C GLY A 120 1.91 -6.09 3.15
N PRO A 121 1.31 -5.29 2.26
CA PRO A 121 0.08 -5.64 1.58
C PRO A 121 0.28 -6.71 0.50
N THR A 122 -0.77 -7.48 0.26
CA THR A 122 -0.94 -8.32 -0.93
C THR A 122 -2.14 -7.81 -1.71
N TYR A 123 -1.99 -7.62 -2.99
CA TYR A 123 -3.05 -7.18 -3.90
C TYR A 123 -3.61 -8.36 -4.67
N LEU A 124 -4.93 -8.52 -4.60
CA LEU A 124 -5.68 -9.41 -5.46
C LEU A 124 -6.48 -8.57 -6.44
N THR A 125 -6.40 -8.89 -7.71
CA THR A 125 -7.24 -8.33 -8.77
C THR A 125 -7.54 -9.38 -9.81
N ALA A 126 -8.41 -9.06 -10.77
CA ALA A 126 -8.83 -9.99 -11.81
C ALA A 126 -9.13 -9.27 -13.12
N GLN A 127 -9.24 -10.04 -14.21
CA GLN A 127 -9.68 -9.56 -15.51
C GLN A 127 -11.21 -9.37 -15.53
N ALA A 128 -11.68 -8.42 -14.72
CA ALA A 128 -13.09 -8.12 -14.53
C ALA A 128 -13.26 -6.67 -14.08
N ASP A 129 -14.44 -6.09 -14.33
CA ASP A 129 -14.85 -4.81 -13.73
C ASP A 129 -15.70 -5.08 -12.48
N LEU A 130 -15.75 -4.12 -11.56
CA LEU A 130 -16.77 -4.13 -10.51
C LEU A 130 -18.15 -4.05 -11.18
N ALA A 131 -19.11 -4.89 -10.76
CA ALA A 131 -20.36 -5.12 -11.50
C ALA A 131 -21.24 -3.89 -11.53
N ASP A 132 -21.37 -3.16 -10.44
CA ASP A 132 -21.97 -1.84 -10.40
C ASP A 132 -21.32 -1.02 -9.28
N PRO A 133 -20.79 0.17 -9.62
CA PRO A 133 -20.30 1.09 -8.62
C PRO A 133 -21.36 1.53 -7.60
N ALA A 134 -22.65 1.52 -7.97
CA ALA A 134 -23.74 1.87 -7.09
C ALA A 134 -24.05 0.78 -6.06
N ASP A 135 -23.86 -0.50 -6.41
CA ASP A 135 -24.17 -1.63 -5.54
C ASP A 135 -23.07 -1.99 -4.55
N ASP A 136 -21.80 -1.65 -4.85
CA ASP A 136 -20.67 -1.99 -3.97
C ASP A 136 -20.31 -0.90 -2.94
N GLY A 137 -20.96 0.25 -3.02
CA GLY A 137 -20.79 1.36 -2.08
C GLY A 137 -19.48 2.14 -2.20
N LEU A 138 -18.57 1.79 -3.14
CA LEU A 138 -17.32 2.53 -3.37
C LEU A 138 -17.58 3.94 -3.90
N HIS A 139 -18.50 4.08 -4.87
CA HIS A 139 -18.81 5.38 -5.48
C HIS A 139 -19.67 6.30 -4.59
N HIS A 140 -20.44 5.74 -3.65
CA HIS A 140 -21.25 6.54 -2.74
C HIS A 140 -20.49 7.05 -1.50
N ARG A 141 -19.31 6.50 -1.23
CA ARG A 141 -18.50 6.86 -0.07
C ARG A 141 -17.25 7.69 -0.40
N GLY A 142 -17.07 8.04 -1.66
CA GLY A 142 -15.86 8.73 -2.12
C GLY A 142 -14.65 7.77 -2.23
N PRO A 143 -13.43 8.30 -2.43
CA PRO A 143 -12.22 7.53 -2.75
C PRO A 143 -11.63 6.76 -1.55
N MET A 144 -12.43 6.45 -0.53
CA MET A 144 -11.95 5.76 0.67
C MET A 144 -12.00 4.24 0.49
N ALA A 145 -11.02 3.54 1.06
CA ALA A 145 -11.01 2.09 1.08
C ALA A 145 -12.22 1.55 1.87
N ARG A 146 -12.98 0.63 1.26
CA ARG A 146 -14.02 -0.12 1.95
C ARG A 146 -13.39 -1.29 2.69
N ARG A 147 -13.43 -1.28 4.02
CA ARG A 147 -13.01 -2.41 4.83
C ARG A 147 -13.94 -3.60 4.59
N MET A 148 -13.36 -4.78 4.37
CA MET A 148 -14.11 -6.01 4.18
C MET A 148 -14.38 -6.70 5.51
N ALA A 149 -15.52 -7.38 5.59
CA ALA A 149 -15.94 -8.23 6.70
C ALA A 149 -16.20 -9.66 6.22
N ASP A 150 -16.23 -10.60 7.16
CA ASP A 150 -16.65 -11.98 6.87
C ASP A 150 -18.10 -11.98 6.36
N GLY A 151 -18.35 -12.70 5.26
CA GLY A 151 -19.64 -12.73 4.59
C GLY A 151 -19.83 -11.68 3.48
N ASP A 152 -18.96 -10.68 3.39
CA ASP A 152 -19.03 -9.69 2.32
C ASP A 152 -18.88 -10.34 0.94
N THR A 153 -19.49 -9.69 -0.05
CA THR A 153 -19.42 -10.10 -1.45
C THR A 153 -18.95 -8.94 -2.32
N VAL A 154 -18.02 -9.23 -3.23
CA VAL A 154 -17.62 -8.33 -4.32
C VAL A 154 -18.21 -8.88 -5.62
N ALA A 155 -19.12 -8.15 -6.23
CA ALA A 155 -19.72 -8.49 -7.51
C ALA A 155 -18.86 -7.98 -8.67
N LEU A 156 -18.60 -8.84 -9.63
CA LEU A 156 -17.73 -8.56 -10.77
C LEU A 156 -18.42 -8.90 -12.09
N ARG A 157 -18.15 -8.10 -13.12
CA ARG A 157 -18.53 -8.37 -14.50
C ARG A 157 -17.28 -8.77 -15.28
N LEU A 158 -17.23 -10.01 -15.76
CA LEU A 158 -16.12 -10.47 -16.59
C LEU A 158 -16.08 -9.68 -17.91
N THR A 159 -14.89 -9.24 -18.28
CA THR A 159 -14.67 -8.53 -19.56
C THR A 159 -14.47 -9.51 -20.72
N ASP A 160 -13.95 -10.69 -20.43
CA ASP A 160 -13.78 -11.77 -21.41
C ASP A 160 -14.29 -13.09 -20.85
N THR A 161 -14.73 -14.00 -21.74
CA THR A 161 -15.09 -15.36 -21.35
C THR A 161 -13.81 -16.12 -21.03
N PRO A 162 -13.61 -16.60 -19.79
CA PRO A 162 -12.41 -17.35 -19.45
C PRO A 162 -12.31 -18.60 -20.33
N SER A 163 -11.16 -18.80 -20.97
CA SER A 163 -10.91 -20.06 -21.68
C SER A 163 -11.06 -21.24 -20.71
N ALA A 164 -11.84 -22.24 -21.11
CA ALA A 164 -12.06 -23.46 -20.33
C ALA A 164 -10.77 -24.33 -20.22
N ALA A 165 -9.71 -23.96 -20.93
CA ALA A 165 -8.45 -24.70 -21.00
C ALA A 165 -7.62 -24.49 -19.73
N GLY A 166 -7.66 -25.48 -18.84
CA GLY A 166 -6.62 -25.85 -17.90
C GLY A 166 -6.13 -24.82 -16.88
N ARG A 167 -5.62 -25.33 -15.75
CA ARG A 167 -4.86 -24.54 -14.75
C ARG A 167 -3.59 -23.98 -15.40
N LYS A 168 -3.61 -22.74 -15.86
CA LYS A 168 -2.40 -22.05 -16.24
C LYS A 168 -1.96 -21.20 -15.04
N LEU A 169 -0.96 -21.69 -14.30
CA LEU A 169 -0.27 -20.93 -13.28
C LEU A 169 0.94 -20.25 -13.92
N ILE A 170 0.97 -18.93 -13.86
CA ILE A 170 2.11 -18.14 -14.32
C ILE A 170 2.72 -17.49 -13.07
N LEU A 171 4.02 -17.73 -12.87
CA LEU A 171 4.78 -17.11 -11.77
C LEU A 171 5.50 -15.87 -12.28
N LEU A 172 5.64 -14.90 -11.38
CA LEU A 172 6.45 -13.72 -11.63
C LEU A 172 7.91 -14.12 -11.82
N GLY A 173 8.48 -13.81 -12.98
CA GLY A 173 9.89 -14.08 -13.24
C GLY A 173 10.82 -13.30 -12.31
N THR A 174 11.97 -13.88 -11.93
CA THR A 174 12.96 -13.26 -11.02
C THR A 174 13.42 -11.89 -11.49
N ARG A 175 13.57 -11.67 -12.80
CA ARG A 175 13.95 -10.37 -13.39
C ARG A 175 12.88 -9.29 -13.17
N VAL A 176 11.61 -9.65 -13.09
CA VAL A 176 10.51 -8.71 -12.83
C VAL A 176 10.31 -8.54 -11.33
N ALA A 177 10.47 -9.61 -10.56
CA ALA A 177 10.33 -9.60 -9.11
C ALA A 177 11.23 -8.55 -8.42
N GLN A 178 12.45 -8.31 -8.95
CA GLN A 178 13.37 -7.30 -8.40
C GLN A 178 12.77 -5.88 -8.35
N TYR A 179 11.84 -5.53 -9.26
CA TYR A 179 11.21 -4.20 -9.29
C TYR A 179 10.07 -4.04 -8.29
N VAL A 180 9.51 -5.16 -7.81
CA VAL A 180 8.45 -5.17 -6.79
C VAL A 180 8.92 -5.71 -5.44
N GLN A 181 10.22 -5.93 -5.27
CA GLN A 181 10.79 -6.41 -4.01
C GLN A 181 10.39 -5.53 -2.83
N VAL A 182 10.28 -6.18 -1.67
CA VAL A 182 10.09 -5.51 -0.38
C VAL A 182 11.23 -4.50 -0.17
N PRO A 183 10.91 -3.25 0.14
CA PRO A 183 11.94 -2.28 0.48
C PRO A 183 12.73 -2.74 1.71
N LYS A 184 14.05 -2.52 1.70
CA LYS A 184 14.92 -2.87 2.83
C LYS A 184 14.61 -1.97 4.03
N ASP A 185 14.55 -2.57 5.22
CA ASP A 185 14.24 -1.87 6.47
C ASP A 185 15.33 -0.89 6.93
N ASP A 186 16.59 -1.13 6.52
CA ASP A 186 17.78 -0.39 6.95
C ASP A 186 18.06 0.90 6.16
N VAL A 187 17.31 1.17 5.09
CA VAL A 187 17.47 2.38 4.28
C VAL A 187 16.60 3.51 4.84
N PRO A 188 17.15 4.70 5.15
CA PRO A 188 16.37 5.83 5.66
C PRO A 188 15.22 6.22 4.73
N LEU A 189 14.06 6.57 5.31
CA LEU A 189 13.01 7.28 4.59
C LEU A 189 13.45 8.74 4.43
N ARG A 190 13.44 9.22 3.20
CA ARG A 190 13.79 10.60 2.88
C ARG A 190 12.57 11.49 3.02
N PHE A 191 12.77 12.69 3.57
CA PHE A 191 11.70 13.67 3.69
C PHE A 191 12.18 15.08 3.36
N MET A 192 11.32 15.90 2.84
CA MET A 192 11.56 17.35 2.70
C MET A 192 11.11 18.04 3.99
N ALA A 193 11.97 18.91 4.52
CA ALA A 193 11.68 19.69 5.73
C ALA A 193 10.41 20.53 5.57
N GLY A 194 9.59 20.55 6.61
CA GLY A 194 8.36 21.34 6.70
C GLY A 194 8.62 22.75 7.25
N PRO A 195 7.58 23.60 7.23
CA PRO A 195 7.71 24.99 7.73
C PRO A 195 8.13 25.05 9.20
N GLU A 196 7.69 24.09 10.01
CA GLU A 196 7.99 24.06 11.45
C GLU A 196 9.22 23.19 11.80
N TYR A 197 9.97 22.71 10.80
CA TYR A 197 11.12 21.79 10.97
C TYR A 197 12.14 22.33 11.97
N GLU A 198 12.61 23.57 11.80
CA GLU A 198 13.63 24.16 12.67
C GLU A 198 13.08 24.39 14.09
N ALA A 199 11.85 24.83 14.22
CA ALA A 199 11.21 25.00 15.53
C ALA A 199 11.07 23.65 16.26
N ILE A 200 10.69 22.58 15.55
CA ILE A 200 10.61 21.23 16.12
C ILE A 200 12.01 20.78 16.54
N ARG A 201 13.01 20.91 15.67
CA ARG A 201 14.38 20.49 15.92
C ARG A 201 15.01 21.14 17.17
N GLN A 202 14.68 22.41 17.42
CA GLN A 202 15.19 23.16 18.57
C GLN A 202 14.42 22.84 19.87
N ASN A 203 13.19 22.38 19.79
CA ASN A 203 12.28 22.22 20.92
C ASN A 203 11.99 20.75 21.30
N VAL A 204 12.55 19.78 20.58
CA VAL A 204 12.46 18.36 20.95
C VAL A 204 13.63 17.99 21.83
N HIS A 205 13.34 17.67 23.11
CA HIS A 205 14.30 17.23 24.11
C HIS A 205 14.16 15.70 24.33
N GLY A 206 15.27 15.04 24.70
CA GLY A 206 15.26 13.61 24.98
C GLY A 206 15.31 12.72 23.72
N VAL A 207 15.42 13.32 22.57
CA VAL A 207 15.80 12.59 21.34
C VAL A 207 17.32 12.75 21.21
N ASP A 208 18.07 11.68 21.42
CA ASP A 208 19.42 11.54 20.82
C ASP A 208 19.19 11.43 19.27
N GLY A 209 18.43 12.37 18.75
CA GLY A 209 17.78 12.27 17.48
C GLY A 209 18.57 12.80 16.31
N ALA A 210 19.69 13.42 16.57
CA ALA A 210 20.68 13.70 15.53
C ALA A 210 21.80 12.65 15.60
N VAL A 211 21.46 11.40 15.35
CA VAL A 211 22.49 10.42 15.00
C VAL A 211 22.99 10.79 13.61
N GLU A 212 24.25 11.10 13.49
CA GLU A 212 24.86 11.31 12.20
C GLU A 212 24.96 9.99 11.44
N LEU A 213 24.29 9.88 10.33
CA LEU A 213 24.50 8.83 9.36
C LEU A 213 25.40 9.40 8.25
N ARG A 214 26.68 9.03 8.22
CA ARG A 214 27.69 9.55 7.27
C ARG A 214 27.84 11.06 7.30
N GLY A 215 27.76 11.67 8.50
CA GLY A 215 27.88 13.12 8.67
C GLY A 215 26.61 13.92 8.45
N GLU A 216 25.48 13.28 8.19
CA GLU A 216 24.18 13.94 8.01
C GLU A 216 23.27 13.67 9.22
N PRO A 217 22.51 14.69 9.70
CA PRO A 217 21.57 14.51 10.79
C PRO A 217 20.40 13.62 10.36
N VAL A 218 20.12 12.58 11.14
CA VAL A 218 18.98 11.68 10.91
C VAL A 218 18.16 11.51 12.17
N TRP A 219 16.86 11.23 11.99
CA TRP A 219 15.92 11.01 13.09
C TRP A 219 15.61 9.52 13.19
N ARG A 220 15.80 8.92 14.36
CA ARG A 220 15.45 7.52 14.62
C ARG A 220 14.15 7.42 15.39
N PHE A 221 13.31 6.46 14.98
CA PHE A 221 12.01 6.22 15.58
C PHE A 221 11.70 4.72 15.64
N GLY A 222 10.91 4.33 16.64
CA GLY A 222 10.17 3.08 16.63
C GLY A 222 8.85 3.22 15.85
N VAL A 223 8.35 2.13 15.32
CA VAL A 223 7.04 2.05 14.67
C VAL A 223 6.02 1.50 15.66
N SER A 224 4.97 2.26 15.98
CA SER A 224 3.93 1.83 16.90
C SER A 224 3.17 0.61 16.36
N LEU A 225 2.61 -0.19 17.27
CA LEU A 225 1.62 -1.22 16.91
C LEU A 225 0.32 -0.61 16.39
N GLN A 226 0.04 0.65 16.74
CA GLN A 226 -1.13 1.40 16.29
C GLN A 226 -0.82 2.08 14.95
N MET A 227 -1.05 1.35 13.88
CA MET A 227 -0.95 1.87 12.51
C MET A 227 -2.12 1.36 11.67
N ASP A 228 -2.58 2.21 10.76
CA ASP A 228 -3.70 1.93 9.86
C ASP A 228 -3.48 2.57 8.49
N ARG A 229 -4.53 2.66 7.68
CA ARG A 229 -4.50 3.33 6.38
C ARG A 229 -4.48 4.87 6.47
N GLN A 230 -4.74 5.45 7.65
CA GLN A 230 -4.70 6.90 7.89
C GLN A 230 -3.30 7.37 8.29
N ALA A 231 -2.60 6.64 9.18
CA ALA A 231 -1.30 7.04 9.67
C ALA A 231 -0.45 5.88 10.21
N VAL A 232 0.86 6.09 10.20
CA VAL A 232 1.84 5.35 11.00
C VAL A 232 2.21 6.21 12.18
N ARG A 233 1.92 5.76 13.40
CA ARG A 233 2.36 6.44 14.62
C ARG A 233 3.78 6.01 14.98
N LEU A 234 4.60 6.98 15.39
CA LEU A 234 5.99 6.74 15.73
C LEU A 234 6.15 6.74 17.26
N THR A 235 7.14 6.00 17.73
CA THR A 235 7.50 5.91 19.14
C THR A 235 8.96 6.33 19.32
N PRO A 236 9.41 6.68 20.53
CA PRO A 236 10.84 6.80 20.82
C PRO A 236 11.58 5.54 20.38
N PRO A 237 12.86 5.64 19.95
CA PRO A 237 13.73 4.47 19.86
C PRO A 237 13.72 3.74 21.20
N GLN A 238 13.98 2.43 21.20
CA GLN A 238 14.01 1.65 22.45
C GLN A 238 15.05 2.27 23.43
N GLY A 239 14.57 2.70 24.59
CA GLY A 239 15.32 3.39 25.65
C GLY A 239 14.38 4.32 26.44
N ASP A 240 14.77 4.69 27.66
CA ASP A 240 13.97 5.50 28.60
C ASP A 240 13.82 6.99 28.22
N CYS A 241 13.90 7.34 26.95
CA CYS A 241 13.72 8.71 26.49
C CYS A 241 12.25 9.08 26.42
N GLU A 242 11.76 9.84 27.37
CA GLU A 242 10.52 10.62 27.21
C GLU A 242 10.79 11.75 26.21
N TRP A 243 10.19 11.68 25.04
CA TRP A 243 10.16 12.83 24.15
C TRP A 243 9.28 13.92 24.72
N ARG A 244 9.87 15.05 24.99
CA ARG A 244 9.13 16.26 25.35
C ARG A 244 9.32 17.28 24.24
N MET A 245 8.27 17.52 23.47
CA MET A 245 8.23 18.70 22.62
C MET A 245 7.62 19.84 23.42
N SER A 246 8.46 20.82 23.76
CA SER A 246 7.97 22.10 24.27
C SER A 246 7.20 22.82 23.15
N THR A 247 6.30 23.69 23.53
CA THR A 247 5.23 24.26 22.72
C THR A 247 5.65 24.77 21.33
N VAL A 248 5.51 23.94 20.30
CA VAL A 248 5.42 24.40 18.91
C VAL A 248 3.94 24.33 18.53
N SER A 249 3.30 25.46 18.36
CA SER A 249 1.88 25.54 18.04
C SER A 249 1.69 26.02 16.61
N LEU A 250 0.73 25.43 15.89
CA LEU A 250 0.17 26.05 14.69
C LEU A 250 -1.00 26.92 15.10
N ALA A 251 -1.05 28.13 14.56
CA ALA A 251 -2.18 29.04 14.79
C ALA A 251 -3.44 28.57 14.05
N GLU A 252 -3.28 27.88 12.90
CA GLU A 252 -4.38 27.50 12.01
C GLU A 252 -4.19 26.11 11.41
N SER A 253 -5.31 25.43 11.14
CA SER A 253 -5.29 24.17 10.38
C SER A 253 -4.89 24.40 8.94
N SER A 254 -4.09 23.50 8.39
CA SER A 254 -3.60 23.53 7.03
C SER A 254 -3.91 22.24 6.27
N PRO A 255 -3.96 22.27 4.91
CA PRO A 255 -4.10 21.07 4.11
C PRO A 255 -3.02 20.05 4.40
N THR A 256 -3.40 18.78 4.41
CA THR A 256 -2.49 17.65 4.60
C THR A 256 -2.22 16.92 3.29
N VAL A 257 -1.10 16.22 3.21
CA VAL A 257 -0.72 15.37 2.08
C VAL A 257 -0.27 14.00 2.56
N THR A 258 -0.31 12.99 1.70
CA THR A 258 0.28 11.68 1.98
C THR A 258 1.79 11.85 2.23
N GLY A 259 2.29 11.16 3.26
CA GLY A 259 3.68 11.31 3.69
C GLY A 259 3.95 12.47 4.66
N LEU A 260 2.97 13.34 4.93
CA LEU A 260 3.15 14.44 5.88
C LEU A 260 3.48 13.87 7.28
N ILE A 261 4.53 14.41 7.89
CA ILE A 261 4.98 14.05 9.23
C ILE A 261 4.49 15.12 10.18
N GLN A 262 3.47 14.81 10.94
CA GLN A 262 2.90 15.70 11.97
C GLN A 262 3.43 15.33 13.35
N TRP A 263 3.68 16.33 14.18
CA TRP A 263 4.12 16.13 15.55
C TRP A 263 3.22 16.89 16.54
N PRO A 264 2.21 16.22 17.11
CA PRO A 264 1.34 16.82 18.11
C PRO A 264 2.14 17.23 19.35
N THR A 265 1.80 18.38 19.93
CA THR A 265 2.37 18.85 21.21
C THR A 265 2.07 17.83 22.31
N GLY A 266 3.09 17.41 23.05
CA GLY A 266 2.98 16.38 24.08
C GLY A 266 2.63 14.97 23.57
N GLY A 267 2.53 14.80 22.23
CA GLY A 267 2.19 13.55 21.58
C GLY A 267 3.35 12.93 20.82
N ARG A 268 3.04 11.83 20.14
CA ARG A 268 3.98 11.09 19.31
C ARG A 268 3.84 11.51 17.84
N PRO A 269 4.95 11.66 17.10
CA PRO A 269 4.86 11.97 15.68
C PRO A 269 4.13 10.89 14.90
N MET A 270 3.53 11.30 13.78
CA MET A 270 2.82 10.38 12.87
C MET A 270 3.12 10.74 11.43
N ILE A 271 3.19 9.72 10.56
CA ILE A 271 3.32 9.87 9.11
C ILE A 271 1.96 9.55 8.49
N LEU A 272 1.37 10.52 7.81
CA LEU A 272 0.06 10.36 7.19
C LEU A 272 0.11 9.46 5.95
N ARG A 273 -0.94 8.65 5.78
CA ARG A 273 -1.13 7.68 4.69
C ARG A 273 -2.31 8.08 3.79
N PRO A 274 -2.63 7.32 2.73
CA PRO A 274 -3.64 7.70 1.73
C PRO A 274 -5.03 8.05 2.27
N ASP A 275 -5.52 7.38 3.33
CA ASP A 275 -6.86 7.63 3.90
C ASP A 275 -6.85 8.68 5.03
N ARG A 276 -5.82 9.53 5.09
CA ARG A 276 -5.64 10.60 6.08
C ARG A 276 -6.77 11.62 6.07
N GLN A 277 -6.90 12.38 7.17
CA GLN A 277 -7.69 13.61 7.16
C GLN A 277 -7.11 14.63 6.17
N THR A 278 -7.97 15.45 5.56
CA THR A 278 -7.56 16.44 4.54
C THR A 278 -7.03 17.74 5.13
N MET A 279 -7.35 18.02 6.40
CA MET A 279 -6.90 19.19 7.15
C MET A 279 -6.29 18.76 8.49
N GLY A 280 -5.30 19.50 8.99
CA GLY A 280 -4.69 19.24 10.28
C GLY A 280 -4.00 20.47 10.86
N GLY A 281 -3.99 20.56 12.19
CA GLY A 281 -3.43 21.69 12.95
C GLY A 281 -2.18 21.34 13.77
N TYR A 282 -1.55 20.20 13.51
CA TYR A 282 -0.31 19.83 14.20
C TYR A 282 0.93 20.35 13.48
N PRO A 283 2.01 20.70 14.23
CA PRO A 283 3.29 21.07 13.64
C PRO A 283 3.82 20.01 12.64
N ARG A 284 4.41 20.49 11.55
CA ARG A 284 4.84 19.67 10.43
C ARG A 284 6.35 19.56 10.40
N LEU A 285 6.88 18.39 10.81
CA LEU A 285 8.32 18.10 10.67
C LEU A 285 8.74 18.16 9.19
N GLY A 286 7.90 17.66 8.30
CA GLY A 286 8.17 17.60 6.89
C GLY A 286 7.24 16.66 6.17
N SER A 287 7.61 16.27 4.95
CA SER A 287 6.86 15.29 4.17
C SER A 287 7.80 14.25 3.56
N VAL A 288 7.53 12.97 3.80
CA VAL A 288 8.22 11.86 3.13
C VAL A 288 8.07 12.04 1.63
N ILE A 289 9.18 11.96 0.87
CA ILE A 289 9.14 12.13 -0.57
C ILE A 289 8.36 10.99 -1.25
N ALA A 290 7.72 11.29 -2.36
CA ALA A 290 6.85 10.34 -3.06
C ALA A 290 7.59 9.06 -3.47
N ALA A 291 8.87 9.14 -3.80
CA ALA A 291 9.71 7.99 -4.11
C ALA A 291 9.81 6.97 -2.96
N ASP A 292 9.58 7.39 -1.71
CA ASP A 292 9.68 6.53 -0.53
C ASP A 292 8.30 6.11 0.04
N TRP A 293 7.17 6.60 -0.52
CA TRP A 293 5.82 6.26 -0.01
C TRP A 293 5.55 4.76 0.01
N ARG A 294 5.99 4.03 -1.01
CA ARG A 294 5.84 2.58 -1.05
C ARG A 294 6.47 1.90 0.19
N ARG A 295 7.56 2.45 0.75
CA ARG A 295 8.21 1.92 1.95
C ARG A 295 7.36 2.09 3.21
N LEU A 296 6.49 3.10 3.25
CA LEU A 296 5.53 3.26 4.34
C LEU A 296 4.53 2.09 4.43
N ALA A 297 4.20 1.47 3.28
CA ALA A 297 3.31 0.32 3.24
C ALA A 297 3.90 -0.94 3.89
N TRP A 298 5.25 -1.02 3.93
CA TRP A 298 6.00 -2.19 4.40
C TRP A 298 6.58 -2.04 5.81
N LEU A 299 6.33 -0.91 6.47
CA LEU A 299 6.78 -0.73 7.85
C LEU A 299 6.15 -1.77 8.76
N LYS A 300 6.99 -2.40 9.59
CA LYS A 300 6.55 -3.40 10.56
C LYS A 300 6.14 -2.73 11.86
N PRO A 301 4.95 -3.05 12.40
CA PRO A 301 4.61 -2.68 13.78
C PRO A 301 5.67 -3.22 14.76
N GLY A 302 6.15 -2.38 15.66
CA GLY A 302 7.23 -2.71 16.58
C GLY A 302 8.64 -2.65 15.99
N GLY A 303 8.77 -2.38 14.69
CA GLY A 303 10.06 -2.15 14.03
C GLY A 303 10.63 -0.76 14.28
N SER A 304 11.69 -0.43 13.56
CA SER A 304 12.32 0.89 13.60
C SER A 304 12.35 1.53 12.22
N LEU A 305 12.45 2.84 12.18
CA LEU A 305 12.69 3.60 10.96
C LEU A 305 13.67 4.75 11.23
N VAL A 306 14.32 5.19 10.16
CA VAL A 306 15.19 6.36 10.14
C VAL A 306 14.62 7.36 9.13
N LEU A 307 14.49 8.62 9.52
CA LEU A 307 14.10 9.73 8.64
C LEU A 307 15.35 10.57 8.33
N ARG A 308 15.59 10.85 7.05
CA ARG A 308 16.69 11.70 6.59
C ARG A 308 16.13 12.89 5.82
N PRO A 309 16.45 14.13 6.22
CA PRO A 309 16.07 15.29 5.43
C PRO A 309 16.80 15.30 4.09
N VAL A 310 16.11 15.76 3.05
CA VAL A 310 16.68 15.92 1.71
C VAL A 310 16.20 17.23 1.09
N ASP A 311 16.97 17.74 0.14
CA ASP A 311 16.56 18.90 -0.64
C ASP A 311 15.61 18.52 -1.79
N ARG A 312 15.08 19.56 -2.45
CA ARG A 312 14.18 19.39 -3.58
C ARG A 312 14.83 18.67 -4.76
N VAL A 313 16.11 18.90 -5.01
CA VAL A 313 16.82 18.34 -6.17
C VAL A 313 16.97 16.83 -5.99
N GLU A 314 17.36 16.37 -4.81
CA GLU A 314 17.44 14.95 -4.49
C GLU A 314 16.05 14.29 -4.56
N ALA A 315 15.01 14.93 -4.00
CA ALA A 315 13.65 14.43 -4.02
C ALA A 315 13.13 14.24 -5.45
N MET A 316 13.31 15.23 -6.33
CA MET A 316 12.89 15.15 -7.72
C MET A 316 13.65 14.10 -8.53
N ARG A 317 14.98 13.97 -8.29
CA ARG A 317 15.79 12.93 -8.93
C ARG A 317 15.30 11.53 -8.55
N ALA A 318 15.05 11.31 -7.26
CA ALA A 318 14.53 10.06 -6.76
C ALA A 318 13.16 9.73 -7.37
N TYR A 319 12.25 10.70 -7.42
CA TYR A 319 10.93 10.53 -8.04
C TYR A 319 11.03 10.13 -9.52
N GLY A 320 11.87 10.80 -10.30
CA GLY A 320 12.05 10.47 -11.71
C GLY A 320 12.64 9.08 -11.96
N GLN A 321 13.48 8.57 -11.04
CA GLN A 321 13.99 7.20 -11.10
C GLN A 321 12.88 6.17 -10.84
N GLU A 322 12.08 6.36 -9.79
CA GLU A 322 10.96 5.48 -9.45
C GLU A 322 9.90 5.45 -10.56
N GLU A 323 9.54 6.59 -11.11
CA GLU A 323 8.57 6.69 -12.21
C GLU A 323 9.00 5.93 -13.48
N ARG A 324 10.31 5.94 -13.79
CA ARG A 324 10.85 5.13 -14.92
C ARG A 324 10.71 3.64 -14.66
N VAL A 325 11.00 3.20 -13.42
CA VAL A 325 10.84 1.81 -13.01
C VAL A 325 9.38 1.37 -13.11
N ASP A 326 8.44 2.22 -12.66
CA ASP A 326 7.01 1.92 -12.69
C ASP A 326 6.49 1.77 -14.11
N ARG A 327 6.89 2.66 -15.02
CA ARG A 327 6.52 2.56 -16.45
C ARG A 327 7.05 1.28 -17.09
N LEU A 328 8.31 0.95 -16.88
CA LEU A 328 8.93 -0.27 -17.41
C LEU A 328 8.24 -1.51 -16.88
N LEU A 329 8.00 -1.58 -15.57
CA LEU A 329 7.35 -2.71 -14.92
C LEU A 329 5.95 -2.95 -15.48
N GLN A 330 5.15 -1.90 -15.64
CA GLN A 330 3.81 -2.00 -16.21
C GLN A 330 3.82 -2.50 -17.66
N GLN A 331 4.77 -2.04 -18.48
CA GLN A 331 4.93 -2.53 -19.85
C GLN A 331 5.27 -4.02 -19.90
N LEU A 332 6.25 -4.45 -19.10
CA LEU A 332 6.68 -5.86 -19.05
C LEU A 332 5.54 -6.79 -18.61
N LEU A 333 4.75 -6.36 -17.61
CA LEU A 333 3.65 -7.18 -17.10
C LEU A 333 2.45 -7.24 -18.03
N ARG A 334 2.14 -6.15 -18.75
CA ARG A 334 1.11 -6.19 -19.81
C ARG A 334 1.47 -7.19 -20.89
N LEU A 335 2.72 -7.16 -21.37
CA LEU A 335 3.20 -8.13 -22.37
C LEU A 335 3.14 -9.58 -21.85
N ALA A 336 3.49 -9.81 -20.58
CA ALA A 336 3.37 -11.13 -19.96
C ALA A 336 1.91 -11.57 -19.78
N GLY A 337 1.00 -10.60 -19.52
CA GLY A 337 -0.44 -10.85 -19.39
C GLY A 337 -1.10 -11.28 -20.70
N THR A 338 -0.68 -10.69 -21.82
CA THR A 338 -1.21 -11.01 -23.16
C THR A 338 -0.56 -12.24 -23.81
N ALA A 339 0.68 -12.56 -23.47
CA ALA A 339 1.41 -13.73 -24.02
C ALA A 339 0.91 -15.07 -23.44
N GLY A 340 -0.07 -15.05 -22.59
CA GLY A 340 -0.65 -16.21 -21.89
C GLY A 340 -1.90 -16.80 -22.55
N ASP A 341 -2.40 -16.17 -23.56
CA ASP A 341 -3.53 -16.61 -24.39
C ASP A 341 -2.99 -17.34 -25.64
#